data_e390fa6ab87b5dec699abe6780c9e02d
#
_entry.id   e390fa6ab87b5dec699abe6780c9e02d
#
_cell.length_a   1.000
_cell.length_b   1.000
_cell.length_c   1.000
_cell.angle_alpha   90.00
_cell.angle_beta   90.00
_cell.angle_gamma   90.00
#
_symmetry.space_group_name_H-M   'P 1'
#
loop_
_entity.id
_entity.type
_entity.pdbx_description
1 polymer ?
#
loop_
_entity_poly.entity_id
_entity_poly.type
_entity_poly.pdbx_seq_one_letter_code
_entity_poly.pdbx_strand_id
1 'polypeptide(L)'
;MKANKIFTAILAITLFASCGNNSVGYDTSVINNPNTANQDVNDVKMPKISFDKNLHDFGRLSQGECIAFSFKFTNTGNADLLISECDATCGCTVADYPRVPVKPGEVGYITVTYNSAGKHGQEEQFVMVMANTQPSKNQLIIRANVEN
;
A
#
# COMPACT_ATOMS: atom_id res chain seq x y z
N MET A 1 49.64 45.13 -53.46
CA MET A 1 50.60 44.45 -54.34
C MET A 1 50.34 42.95 -54.25
N LYS A 2 50.05 42.36 -55.43
CA LYS A 2 50.26 41.02 -55.92
C LYS A 2 49.56 39.92 -55.06
N ALA A 3 48.45 39.32 -55.45
CA ALA A 3 48.24 38.42 -56.60
C ALA A 3 49.09 37.16 -56.51
N ASN A 4 48.45 36.06 -56.38
CA ASN A 4 48.48 34.87 -57.22
C ASN A 4 47.61 33.79 -56.66
N LYS A 5 46.53 33.49 -57.32
CA LYS A 5 46.35 32.55 -58.45
C LYS A 5 46.53 31.09 -58.04
N ILE A 6 45.41 30.42 -58.06
CA ILE A 6 45.06 29.23 -58.86
C ILE A 6 45.79 27.94 -58.45
N PHE A 7 45.09 26.93 -58.15
CA PHE A 7 44.84 25.73 -58.94
C PHE A 7 43.87 24.77 -58.27
N THR A 8 42.79 24.69 -58.88
CA THR A 8 41.99 23.50 -59.23
C THR A 8 42.56 22.16 -58.82
N ALA A 9 41.83 21.39 -58.10
CA ALA A 9 41.72 19.97 -58.31
C ALA A 9 40.42 19.47 -57.72
N ILE A 10 39.52 19.12 -58.57
CA ILE A 10 38.27 18.35 -58.36
C ILE A 10 38.70 16.94 -57.94
N LEU A 11 38.25 16.49 -56.82
CA LEU A 11 38.12 15.07 -56.56
C LEU A 11 36.81 14.83 -55.81
N ALA A 12 35.81 14.51 -56.58
CA ALA A 12 34.58 13.99 -56.11
C ALA A 12 34.80 12.59 -55.52
N ILE A 13 34.76 12.48 -54.23
CA ILE A 13 34.65 11.18 -53.57
C ILE A 13 33.28 11.10 -52.95
N THR A 14 32.39 10.45 -53.68
CA THR A 14 31.10 9.99 -53.20
C THR A 14 31.33 8.84 -52.21
N LEU A 15 31.34 9.17 -50.94
CA LEU A 15 31.20 8.14 -49.90
C LEU A 15 29.72 7.96 -49.63
N PHE A 16 29.18 6.91 -50.23
CA PHE A 16 27.92 6.33 -49.81
C PHE A 16 28.05 5.86 -48.36
N ALA A 17 27.59 6.66 -47.43
CA ALA A 17 27.29 6.16 -46.10
C ALA A 17 26.09 5.23 -46.18
N SER A 18 26.37 3.97 -46.32
CA SER A 18 25.41 2.90 -46.11
C SER A 18 24.99 2.95 -44.64
N CYS A 19 23.87 3.61 -44.37
CA CYS A 19 23.14 3.34 -43.14
C CYS A 19 22.63 1.92 -43.23
N GLY A 20 23.40 0.98 -42.70
CA GLY A 20 22.92 -0.34 -42.40
C GLY A 20 21.80 -0.22 -41.38
N ASN A 21 20.58 -0.41 -41.84
CA ASN A 21 19.41 -0.69 -40.98
C ASN A 21 19.69 -2.04 -40.31
N ASN A 22 20.42 -2.02 -39.21
CA ASN A 22 20.32 -3.10 -38.24
C ASN A 22 18.97 -2.94 -37.53
N SER A 23 17.91 -3.34 -38.21
CA SER A 23 16.72 -3.80 -37.56
C SER A 23 17.12 -5.05 -36.77
N VAL A 24 17.52 -4.84 -35.52
CA VAL A 24 17.55 -5.91 -34.55
C VAL A 24 16.07 -6.35 -34.44
N GLY A 25 15.75 -7.35 -35.22
CA GLY A 25 14.47 -8.02 -35.08
C GLY A 25 14.44 -8.59 -33.68
N TYR A 26 13.73 -7.92 -32.80
CA TYR A 26 13.29 -8.55 -31.57
C TYR A 26 12.34 -9.65 -32.01
N ASP A 27 12.85 -10.87 -31.95
CA ASP A 27 12.01 -12.04 -32.13
C ASP A 27 10.99 -12.05 -30.99
N THR A 28 9.81 -11.50 -31.27
CA THR A 28 8.67 -11.45 -30.35
C THR A 28 8.11 -12.84 -30.08
N SER A 29 8.66 -13.87 -30.71
CA SER A 29 8.25 -15.26 -30.51
C SER A 29 8.71 -15.84 -29.17
N VAL A 30 9.65 -15.17 -28.46
CA VAL A 30 10.18 -15.66 -27.18
C VAL A 30 9.33 -15.18 -25.98
N ILE A 31 8.43 -14.21 -26.18
CA ILE A 31 7.48 -13.80 -25.14
C ILE A 31 6.12 -14.45 -25.41
N ASN A 32 6.14 -15.73 -25.61
CA ASN A 32 4.91 -16.50 -25.49
C ASN A 32 4.70 -16.82 -24.01
N ASN A 33 4.24 -15.83 -23.25
CA ASN A 33 3.69 -16.06 -21.95
C ASN A 33 2.18 -16.28 -22.13
N PRO A 34 1.72 -17.53 -22.32
CA PRO A 34 0.32 -17.81 -22.59
C PRO A 34 -0.61 -17.50 -21.41
N ASN A 35 -0.03 -17.14 -20.26
CA ASN A 35 -0.79 -16.92 -19.03
C ASN A 35 -1.16 -15.45 -18.74
N THR A 36 -0.71 -14.47 -19.56
CA THR A 36 -1.01 -13.06 -19.27
C THR A 36 -2.04 -12.43 -20.20
N ALA A 37 -2.40 -13.08 -21.32
CA ALA A 37 -3.32 -12.50 -22.31
C ALA A 37 -4.81 -12.81 -22.09
N ASN A 38 -5.13 -13.72 -21.15
CA ASN A 38 -6.51 -14.14 -20.84
C ASN A 38 -6.79 -14.20 -19.33
N GLN A 39 -6.09 -13.42 -18.52
CA GLN A 39 -6.62 -13.20 -17.17
C GLN A 39 -7.79 -12.24 -17.31
N ASP A 40 -8.99 -12.79 -17.17
CA ASP A 40 -10.19 -12.01 -16.92
C ASP A 40 -9.82 -11.00 -15.82
N VAL A 41 -9.96 -9.72 -16.12
CA VAL A 41 -9.73 -8.63 -15.14
C VAL A 41 -10.57 -8.80 -13.86
N ASN A 42 -11.47 -9.78 -13.85
CA ASN A 42 -12.31 -10.17 -12.72
C ASN A 42 -11.65 -11.18 -11.77
N ASP A 43 -10.47 -11.75 -12.09
CA ASP A 43 -9.80 -12.76 -11.26
C ASP A 43 -8.55 -12.20 -10.53
N VAL A 44 -8.48 -10.89 -10.34
CA VAL A 44 -7.46 -10.30 -9.49
C VAL A 44 -7.74 -10.72 -8.05
N LYS A 45 -6.93 -11.66 -7.56
CA LYS A 45 -7.03 -12.10 -6.16
C LYS A 45 -6.57 -10.98 -5.24
N MET A 46 -7.51 -10.41 -4.50
CA MET A 46 -7.26 -9.34 -3.56
C MET A 46 -7.92 -9.61 -2.21
N PRO A 47 -7.19 -9.44 -1.11
CA PRO A 47 -7.79 -9.45 0.22
C PRO A 47 -8.59 -8.16 0.43
N LYS A 48 -9.62 -8.25 1.25
CA LYS A 48 -10.45 -7.11 1.65
C LYS A 48 -10.79 -7.22 3.12
N ILE A 49 -10.41 -6.21 3.89
CA ILE A 49 -10.78 -6.12 5.30
C ILE A 49 -12.12 -5.41 5.44
N SER A 50 -13.03 -6.00 6.19
CA SER A 50 -14.32 -5.41 6.54
C SER A 50 -14.49 -5.45 8.05
N PHE A 51 -14.57 -4.29 8.68
CA PHE A 51 -14.82 -4.18 10.11
C PHE A 51 -16.32 -4.16 10.40
N ASP A 52 -16.76 -4.87 11.45
CA ASP A 52 -18.14 -4.79 11.93
C ASP A 52 -18.45 -3.36 12.41
N LYS A 53 -17.48 -2.72 13.04
CA LYS A 53 -17.46 -1.29 13.39
C LYS A 53 -16.00 -0.78 13.41
N ASN A 54 -15.79 0.44 12.98
CA ASN A 54 -14.49 1.09 13.00
C ASN A 54 -14.33 2.16 14.09
N LEU A 55 -15.39 2.38 14.89
CA LEU A 55 -15.39 3.30 16.02
C LEU A 55 -15.93 2.59 17.26
N HIS A 56 -15.26 2.79 18.39
CA HIS A 56 -15.73 2.39 19.70
C HIS A 56 -15.61 3.54 20.69
N ASP A 57 -16.70 3.77 21.42
CA ASP A 57 -16.76 4.77 22.48
C ASP A 57 -16.77 4.02 23.84
N PHE A 58 -15.76 4.28 24.66
CA PHE A 58 -15.66 3.72 26.01
C PHE A 58 -16.55 4.47 27.02
N GLY A 59 -17.12 5.61 26.62
CA GLY A 59 -17.91 6.43 27.52
C GLY A 59 -17.02 7.17 28.55
N ARG A 60 -17.48 7.20 29.80
CA ARG A 60 -16.75 7.84 30.91
C ARG A 60 -15.73 6.90 31.49
N LEU A 61 -14.51 7.39 31.67
CA LEU A 61 -13.40 6.67 32.31
C LEU A 61 -12.80 7.54 33.39
N SER A 62 -12.33 6.92 34.48
CA SER A 62 -11.50 7.61 35.46
C SER A 62 -10.10 7.79 34.93
N GLN A 63 -9.43 8.90 35.28
CA GLN A 63 -8.04 9.09 34.90
C GLN A 63 -7.16 7.97 35.47
N GLY A 64 -6.28 7.42 34.62
CA GLY A 64 -5.40 6.29 34.94
C GLY A 64 -6.01 4.91 34.70
N GLU A 65 -7.24 4.85 34.25
CA GLU A 65 -7.89 3.58 33.89
C GLU A 65 -7.34 3.03 32.57
N CYS A 66 -7.09 1.70 32.57
CA CYS A 66 -6.70 0.97 31.35
C CYS A 66 -7.86 0.08 30.92
N ILE A 67 -8.31 0.25 29.69
CA ILE A 67 -9.43 -0.50 29.13
C ILE A 67 -9.10 -1.00 27.74
N ALA A 68 -9.63 -2.17 27.35
CA ALA A 68 -9.37 -2.74 26.04
C ALA A 68 -10.69 -3.01 25.29
N PHE A 69 -10.62 -2.90 23.98
CA PHE A 69 -11.68 -3.27 23.08
C PHE A 69 -11.14 -4.02 21.87
N SER A 70 -11.83 -5.09 21.47
CA SER A 70 -11.46 -5.90 20.31
C SER A 70 -12.36 -5.58 19.12
N PHE A 71 -11.80 -4.94 18.12
CA PHE A 71 -12.47 -4.71 16.83
C PHE A 71 -12.48 -6.01 16.03
N LYS A 72 -13.68 -6.49 15.74
CA LYS A 72 -13.88 -7.65 14.88
C LYS A 72 -13.83 -7.24 13.42
N PHE A 73 -13.14 -8.01 12.61
CA PHE A 73 -13.11 -7.87 11.16
C PHE A 73 -13.26 -9.22 10.47
N THR A 74 -13.63 -9.17 9.19
CA THR A 74 -13.73 -10.33 8.31
C THR A 74 -12.91 -10.05 7.05
N ASN A 75 -12.16 -11.04 6.57
CA ASN A 75 -11.61 -10.99 5.23
C ASN A 75 -12.71 -11.28 4.20
N THR A 76 -13.28 -10.26 3.61
CA THR A 76 -14.33 -10.36 2.59
C THR A 76 -13.77 -10.43 1.16
N GLY A 77 -12.45 -10.50 1.02
CA GLY A 77 -11.77 -10.69 -0.26
C GLY A 77 -11.68 -12.15 -0.69
N ASN A 78 -10.92 -12.40 -1.75
CA ASN A 78 -10.68 -13.72 -2.33
C ASN A 78 -9.20 -14.15 -2.25
N ALA A 79 -8.38 -13.44 -1.46
CA ALA A 79 -6.99 -13.77 -1.16
C ALA A 79 -6.71 -13.62 0.33
N ASP A 80 -5.60 -14.18 0.80
CA ASP A 80 -5.17 -14.11 2.19
C ASP A 80 -4.86 -12.68 2.60
N LEU A 81 -5.48 -12.24 3.69
CA LEU A 81 -5.30 -10.92 4.28
C LEU A 81 -4.18 -10.97 5.32
N LEU A 82 -3.17 -10.14 5.13
CA LEU A 82 -2.06 -9.97 6.06
C LEU A 82 -2.04 -8.53 6.59
N ILE A 83 -2.12 -8.40 7.91
CA ILE A 83 -1.89 -7.13 8.60
C ILE A 83 -0.41 -7.02 8.87
N SER A 84 0.23 -6.00 8.31
CA SER A 84 1.67 -5.76 8.47
C SER A 84 1.97 -4.96 9.73
N GLU A 85 1.10 -4.02 10.07
CA GLU A 85 1.34 -3.09 11.17
C GLU A 85 0.02 -2.54 11.71
N CYS A 86 -0.01 -2.28 13.02
CA CYS A 86 -1.03 -1.46 13.67
C CYS A 86 -0.30 -0.37 14.46
N ASP A 87 -0.50 0.88 14.08
CA ASP A 87 0.14 2.04 14.69
C ASP A 87 -0.91 2.93 15.34
N ALA A 88 -0.65 3.35 16.56
CA ALA A 88 -1.52 4.23 17.32
C ALA A 88 -0.94 5.65 17.36
N THR A 89 -1.78 6.66 17.15
CA THR A 89 -1.37 8.06 17.11
C THR A 89 -0.88 8.60 18.46
N CYS A 90 -1.17 7.90 19.55
CA CYS A 90 -0.77 8.27 20.91
C CYS A 90 -0.12 7.07 21.58
N GLY A 91 1.05 7.25 22.16
CA GLY A 91 1.82 6.18 22.80
C GLY A 91 1.15 5.47 23.98
N CYS A 92 -0.06 5.91 24.37
CA CYS A 92 -0.89 5.26 25.38
C CYS A 92 -1.89 4.27 24.80
N THR A 93 -1.93 4.07 23.49
CA THR A 93 -2.81 3.11 22.82
C THR A 93 -1.97 2.03 22.16
N VAL A 94 -2.20 0.78 22.53
CA VAL A 94 -1.50 -0.39 22.00
C VAL A 94 -2.47 -1.22 21.20
N ALA A 95 -2.04 -1.70 20.04
CA ALA A 95 -2.82 -2.58 19.20
C ALA A 95 -2.20 -3.98 19.18
N ASP A 96 -3.01 -5.00 19.43
CA ASP A 96 -2.67 -6.41 19.23
C ASP A 96 -3.53 -6.96 18.09
N TYR A 97 -2.91 -7.73 17.17
CA TYR A 97 -3.55 -8.19 15.95
C TYR A 97 -2.95 -9.51 15.43
N PRO A 98 -3.67 -10.27 14.57
CA PRO A 98 -3.15 -11.50 14.00
C PRO A 98 -1.88 -11.26 13.17
N ARG A 99 -0.82 -12.01 13.49
CA ARG A 99 0.46 -11.99 12.77
C ARG A 99 0.54 -13.05 11.66
N VAL A 100 -0.52 -13.85 11.54
CA VAL A 100 -0.66 -14.89 10.50
C VAL A 100 -1.71 -14.45 9.48
N PRO A 101 -1.61 -14.91 8.23
CA PRO A 101 -2.62 -14.60 7.22
C PRO A 101 -4.02 -15.06 7.63
N VAL A 102 -5.01 -14.20 7.42
CA VAL A 102 -6.45 -14.47 7.62
C VAL A 102 -7.04 -14.85 6.27
N LYS A 103 -7.55 -16.07 6.15
CA LYS A 103 -8.08 -16.59 4.88
C LYS A 103 -9.38 -15.90 4.47
N PRO A 104 -9.76 -15.97 3.17
CA PRO A 104 -11.06 -15.53 2.71
C PRO A 104 -12.21 -16.10 3.54
N GLY A 105 -13.10 -15.22 4.01
CA GLY A 105 -14.23 -15.55 4.88
C GLY A 105 -13.91 -15.73 6.36
N GLU A 106 -12.63 -15.77 6.75
CA GLU A 106 -12.25 -15.87 8.17
C GLU A 106 -12.40 -14.55 8.91
N VAL A 107 -12.64 -14.67 10.20
CA VAL A 107 -12.78 -13.56 11.15
C VAL A 107 -11.50 -13.40 11.94
N GLY A 108 -11.09 -12.14 12.14
CA GLY A 108 -9.98 -11.76 13.01
C GLY A 108 -10.40 -10.66 14.00
N TYR A 109 -9.52 -10.39 14.95
CA TYR A 109 -9.72 -9.36 15.96
C TYR A 109 -8.46 -8.48 16.06
N ILE A 110 -8.68 -7.17 16.19
CA ILE A 110 -7.65 -6.20 16.55
C ILE A 110 -8.02 -5.65 17.91
N THR A 111 -7.19 -5.95 18.92
CA THR A 111 -7.41 -5.51 20.30
C THR A 111 -6.66 -4.23 20.55
N VAL A 112 -7.38 -3.18 20.88
CA VAL A 112 -6.82 -1.86 21.21
C VAL A 112 -6.95 -1.67 22.72
N THR A 113 -5.82 -1.37 23.36
CA THR A 113 -5.75 -1.04 24.80
C THR A 113 -5.53 0.46 24.94
N TYR A 114 -6.43 1.12 25.61
CA TYR A 114 -6.36 2.54 25.92
C TYR A 114 -6.02 2.76 27.39
N ASN A 115 -5.05 3.64 27.64
CA ASN A 115 -4.67 4.06 28.98
C ASN A 115 -4.98 5.56 29.14
N SER A 116 -5.86 5.88 30.05
CA SER A 116 -6.31 7.25 30.34
C SER A 116 -5.39 8.04 31.27
N ALA A 117 -4.23 7.49 31.67
CA ALA A 117 -3.27 8.17 32.53
C ALA A 117 -2.79 9.50 31.91
N GLY A 118 -2.93 10.59 32.64
CA GLY A 118 -2.57 11.94 32.19
C GLY A 118 -3.50 12.54 31.13
N LYS A 119 -4.63 11.89 30.84
CA LYS A 119 -5.66 12.38 29.95
C LYS A 119 -6.83 12.99 30.72
N HIS A 120 -7.58 13.88 30.08
CA HIS A 120 -8.78 14.51 30.68
C HIS A 120 -9.71 15.05 29.61
N GLY A 121 -11.01 15.04 29.91
CA GLY A 121 -12.05 15.49 28.98
C GLY A 121 -12.29 14.50 27.84
N GLN A 122 -12.77 15.03 26.73
CA GLN A 122 -13.05 14.21 25.55
C GLN A 122 -11.77 13.87 24.79
N GLU A 123 -11.51 12.59 24.68
CA GLU A 123 -10.35 12.03 23.98
C GLU A 123 -10.82 11.24 22.76
N GLU A 124 -10.11 11.43 21.65
CA GLU A 124 -10.27 10.64 20.43
C GLU A 124 -8.90 10.17 19.97
N GLN A 125 -8.76 8.85 19.79
CA GLN A 125 -7.52 8.22 19.39
C GLN A 125 -7.73 7.42 18.11
N PHE A 126 -6.71 7.41 17.27
CA PHE A 126 -6.74 6.73 15.99
C PHE A 126 -5.73 5.58 15.99
N VAL A 127 -6.17 4.43 15.48
CA VAL A 127 -5.28 3.30 15.20
C VAL A 127 -5.28 3.06 13.70
N MET A 128 -4.11 3.16 13.09
CA MET A 128 -3.92 2.91 11.68
C MET A 128 -3.53 1.45 11.46
N VAL A 129 -4.37 0.72 10.76
CA VAL A 129 -4.17 -0.68 10.40
C VAL A 129 -3.63 -0.75 8.97
N MET A 130 -2.39 -1.23 8.82
CA MET A 130 -1.74 -1.44 7.55
C MET A 130 -1.90 -2.89 7.11
N ALA A 131 -2.49 -3.13 5.95
CA ALA A 131 -2.72 -4.46 5.41
C ALA A 131 -2.47 -4.51 3.90
N ASN A 132 -2.34 -5.72 3.35
CA ASN A 132 -2.18 -5.94 1.91
C ASN A 132 -3.49 -5.76 1.12
N THR A 133 -4.35 -4.86 1.56
CA THR A 133 -5.65 -4.52 0.96
C THR A 133 -5.58 -3.27 0.10
N GLN A 134 -6.66 -2.94 -0.62
CA GLN A 134 -6.84 -1.63 -1.24
C GLN A 134 -8.13 -0.98 -0.71
N PRO A 135 -8.01 0.18 -0.02
CA PRO A 135 -6.76 0.85 0.36
C PRO A 135 -5.95 0.02 1.38
N SER A 136 -4.62 0.23 1.41
CA SER A 136 -3.73 -0.47 2.36
C SER A 136 -3.82 0.05 3.78
N LYS A 137 -4.34 1.27 3.96
CA LYS A 137 -4.51 1.95 5.25
C LYS A 137 -5.98 1.92 5.65
N ASN A 138 -6.24 1.37 6.81
CA ASN A 138 -7.58 1.30 7.40
C ASN A 138 -7.52 1.92 8.79
N GLN A 139 -8.50 2.74 9.15
CA GLN A 139 -8.50 3.48 10.40
C GLN A 139 -9.55 2.95 11.36
N LEU A 140 -9.12 2.74 12.62
CA LEU A 140 -10.01 2.50 13.74
C LEU A 140 -9.97 3.71 14.67
N ILE A 141 -11.08 3.97 15.33
CA ILE A 141 -11.26 5.14 16.19
C ILE A 141 -11.75 4.66 17.56
N ILE A 142 -11.14 5.16 18.61
CA ILE A 142 -11.65 5.03 19.98
C ILE A 142 -11.94 6.41 20.52
N ARG A 143 -13.00 6.49 21.33
CA ARG A 143 -13.39 7.69 22.06
C ARG A 143 -13.54 7.37 23.53
N ALA A 144 -13.27 8.35 24.37
CA ALA A 144 -13.51 8.30 25.80
C ALA A 144 -13.72 9.71 26.35
N ASN A 145 -14.43 9.82 27.45
CA ASN A 145 -14.51 11.04 28.26
C ASN A 145 -13.85 10.77 29.62
N VAL A 146 -12.63 11.29 29.79
CA VAL A 146 -11.82 11.04 30.98
C VAL A 146 -12.15 12.06 32.06
N GLU A 147 -12.60 11.57 33.19
CA GLU A 147 -12.94 12.36 34.38
C GLU A 147 -11.84 12.18 35.46
N ASN A 148 -11.63 13.25 36.27
CA ASN A 148 -10.69 13.23 37.37
C ASN A 148 -11.23 12.45 38.56
#